data_d7338de2ce19a028d86ac480c4102809
#
_entry.id   d7338de2ce19a028d86ac480c4102809
#
_cell.length_a   1.000
_cell.length_b   1.000
_cell.length_c   1.000
_cell.angle_alpha   90.00
_cell.angle_beta   90.00
_cell.angle_gamma   90.00
#
_symmetry.space_group_name_H-M   'P 1'
#
loop_
_entity.id
_entity.type
_entity.pdbx_description
1 polymer ?
#
loop_
_entity_poly.entity_id
_entity_poly.type
_entity_poly.pdbx_seq_one_letter_code
_entity_poly.pdbx_strand_id
1 'polypeptide(L)'
;MPSPRDSECILGENDLQANVFDEKWKKTTKFSEFEDAVNLDQKLNKMGDWIFNFDAKILNIYMVNPTDELINIQDKRCRDLNYYINYVLHYIPKITNHRENSAEIKEKFENFLIGIFSSWKHDRSSKKFKCTRVEKDYTPKMELIKELDDFCENKDAFKAKLKTYDKIKCCKYANHVNNRKSFFHNIISSVPSYKNDLDFHINEKCTLKKFGATFPNVTCNEHNMIEIESDALNITNPRGKLTELQENHLSGTNPEDSFNNSPTKIAFTSVSTILGACISGLYLYKV
;
A
#
# COMPACT_ATOMS: atom_id res chain seq x y z
N MET A 1 -27.65 6.00 -23.46
CA MET A 1 -27.66 6.23 -22.00
C MET A 1 -26.75 7.41 -21.72
N PRO A 2 -27.08 8.33 -20.78
CA PRO A 2 -26.17 9.41 -20.42
C PRO A 2 -24.86 8.84 -19.86
N SER A 3 -23.73 9.50 -20.16
CA SER A 3 -22.42 9.15 -19.59
C SER A 3 -22.48 9.30 -18.07
N PRO A 4 -21.88 8.39 -17.28
CA PRO A 4 -21.77 8.52 -15.83
C PRO A 4 -21.20 9.90 -15.47
N ARG A 5 -21.70 10.52 -14.41
CA ARG A 5 -21.10 11.75 -13.89
C ARG A 5 -19.74 11.44 -13.30
N ASP A 6 -18.78 12.36 -13.38
CA ASP A 6 -17.41 12.14 -12.87
C ASP A 6 -17.40 11.71 -11.38
N SER A 7 -18.39 12.17 -10.60
CA SER A 7 -18.57 11.76 -9.20
C SER A 7 -18.97 10.29 -9.00
N GLU A 8 -19.59 9.67 -9.99
CA GLU A 8 -20.01 8.25 -9.93
C GLU A 8 -18.87 7.29 -10.23
N CYS A 9 -17.80 7.80 -10.85
CA CYS A 9 -16.60 7.05 -11.21
C CYS A 9 -15.51 7.05 -10.13
N ILE A 10 -15.79 7.58 -8.94
CA ILE A 10 -14.85 7.61 -7.81
C ILE A 10 -15.02 6.34 -6.98
N LEU A 11 -13.89 5.70 -6.63
CA LEU A 11 -13.87 4.59 -5.69
C LEU A 11 -14.09 5.10 -4.26
N GLY A 12 -14.95 4.40 -3.53
CA GLY A 12 -14.97 4.51 -2.07
C GLY A 12 -13.85 3.65 -1.46
N GLU A 13 -13.44 3.99 -0.25
CA GLU A 13 -12.42 3.22 0.50
C GLU A 13 -12.82 1.75 0.67
N ASN A 14 -14.10 1.49 0.91
CA ASN A 14 -14.67 0.14 1.03
C ASN A 14 -14.68 -0.65 -0.30
N ASP A 15 -14.40 -0.02 -1.42
CA ASP A 15 -14.28 -0.71 -2.71
C ASP A 15 -12.91 -1.38 -2.87
N LEU A 16 -11.90 -0.97 -2.09
CA LEU A 16 -10.51 -1.39 -2.15
C LEU A 16 -10.24 -2.51 -1.14
N GLN A 17 -10.11 -3.74 -1.63
CA GLN A 17 -9.98 -4.95 -0.80
C GLN A 17 -8.76 -4.91 0.14
N ALA A 18 -7.62 -4.44 -0.37
CA ALA A 18 -6.41 -4.31 0.43
C ALA A 18 -6.59 -3.29 1.57
N ASN A 19 -7.22 -2.15 1.29
CA ASN A 19 -7.49 -1.12 2.30
C ASN A 19 -8.43 -1.64 3.39
N VAL A 20 -9.52 -2.32 3.00
CA VAL A 20 -10.48 -2.91 3.95
C VAL A 20 -9.78 -3.91 4.88
N PHE A 21 -8.88 -4.74 4.33
CA PHE A 21 -8.10 -5.65 5.14
C PHE A 21 -7.17 -4.89 6.10
N ASP A 22 -6.40 -3.94 5.59
CA ASP A 22 -5.42 -3.18 6.37
C ASP A 22 -6.07 -2.40 7.50
N GLU A 23 -7.17 -1.72 7.26
CA GLU A 23 -7.91 -0.99 8.30
C GLU A 23 -8.42 -1.93 9.41
N LYS A 24 -9.02 -3.06 9.02
CA LYS A 24 -9.48 -4.07 9.98
C LYS A 24 -8.31 -4.63 10.78
N TRP A 25 -7.19 -4.93 10.12
CA TRP A 25 -5.98 -5.46 10.74
C TRP A 25 -5.35 -4.45 11.70
N LYS A 26 -5.14 -3.21 11.27
CA LYS A 26 -4.59 -2.11 12.08
C LYS A 26 -5.45 -1.86 13.32
N LYS A 27 -6.77 -1.86 13.17
CA LYS A 27 -7.71 -1.73 14.29
C LYS A 27 -7.61 -2.90 15.27
N THR A 28 -7.55 -4.14 14.76
CA THR A 28 -7.52 -5.35 15.59
C THR A 28 -6.21 -5.45 16.36
N THR A 29 -5.09 -5.12 15.74
CA THR A 29 -3.75 -5.16 16.34
C THR A 29 -3.41 -3.92 17.14
N LYS A 30 -4.21 -2.86 17.06
CA LYS A 30 -3.90 -1.50 17.55
C LYS A 30 -2.65 -0.89 16.92
N PHE A 31 -2.35 -1.30 15.69
CA PHE A 31 -1.20 -0.81 14.96
C PHE A 31 -1.27 0.69 14.70
N SER A 32 -2.47 1.24 14.54
CA SER A 32 -2.67 2.69 14.35
C SER A 32 -2.07 3.51 15.49
N GLU A 33 -2.13 3.04 16.74
CA GLU A 33 -1.50 3.74 17.90
C GLU A 33 0.02 3.85 17.72
N PHE A 34 0.65 2.81 17.20
CA PHE A 34 2.09 2.79 16.90
C PHE A 34 2.43 3.69 15.71
N GLU A 35 1.66 3.57 14.64
CA GLU A 35 1.81 4.37 13.42
C GLU A 35 1.62 5.87 13.70
N ASP A 36 0.64 6.24 14.52
CA ASP A 36 0.41 7.63 14.95
C ASP A 36 1.60 8.17 15.76
N ALA A 37 2.16 7.36 16.68
CA ALA A 37 3.34 7.76 17.43
C ALA A 37 4.56 8.00 16.53
N VAL A 38 4.75 7.17 15.48
CA VAL A 38 5.80 7.36 14.47
C VAL A 38 5.55 8.64 13.67
N ASN A 39 4.33 8.83 13.16
CA ASN A 39 3.97 9.96 12.30
C ASN A 39 4.06 11.31 13.00
N LEU A 40 3.79 11.33 14.30
CA LEU A 40 3.83 12.54 15.14
C LEU A 40 5.19 12.74 15.83
N ASP A 41 6.18 11.86 15.56
CA ASP A 41 7.49 11.83 16.22
C ASP A 41 7.35 11.83 17.76
N GLN A 42 6.38 11.08 18.27
CA GLN A 42 6.07 10.99 19.68
C GLN A 42 6.58 9.68 20.26
N LYS A 43 6.88 9.70 21.57
CA LYS A 43 7.24 8.49 22.30
C LYS A 43 5.99 7.71 22.71
N LEU A 44 5.97 6.42 22.41
CA LEU A 44 4.92 5.54 22.88
C LEU A 44 5.21 5.15 24.33
N ASN A 45 4.28 5.49 25.23
CA ASN A 45 4.38 5.07 26.61
C ASN A 45 4.03 3.59 26.72
N LYS A 46 4.76 2.85 27.58
CA LYS A 46 4.57 1.41 27.78
C LYS A 46 4.72 0.60 26.51
N MET A 47 5.81 0.84 25.79
CA MET A 47 6.15 0.10 24.57
C MET A 47 6.15 -1.41 24.82
N GLY A 48 6.71 -1.87 25.95
CA GLY A 48 6.72 -3.29 26.30
C GLY A 48 5.32 -3.91 26.40
N ASP A 49 4.37 -3.19 27.02
CA ASP A 49 2.96 -3.63 27.10
C ASP A 49 2.29 -3.63 25.70
N TRP A 50 2.62 -2.64 24.87
CA TRP A 50 2.09 -2.57 23.51
C TRP A 50 2.57 -3.76 22.68
N ILE A 51 3.88 -4.06 22.69
CA ILE A 51 4.47 -5.21 21.98
C ILE A 51 3.84 -6.52 22.47
N PHE A 52 3.72 -6.73 23.77
CA PHE A 52 3.10 -7.94 24.31
C PHE A 52 1.66 -8.15 23.79
N ASN A 53 0.87 -7.07 23.76
CA ASN A 53 -0.49 -7.13 23.22
C ASN A 53 -0.49 -7.35 21.70
N PHE A 54 0.45 -6.75 20.96
CA PHE A 54 0.61 -6.91 19.53
C PHE A 54 0.94 -8.37 19.17
N ASP A 55 1.88 -9.00 19.87
CA ASP A 55 2.24 -10.41 19.76
C ASP A 55 1.02 -11.33 19.93
N ALA A 56 0.26 -11.09 21.01
CA ALA A 56 -0.95 -11.85 21.29
C ALA A 56 -2.00 -11.72 20.17
N LYS A 57 -2.11 -10.53 19.54
CA LYS A 57 -3.02 -10.30 18.42
C LYS A 57 -2.54 -10.99 17.15
N ILE A 58 -1.25 -10.91 16.83
CA ILE A 58 -0.65 -11.65 15.72
C ILE A 58 -0.90 -13.15 15.88
N LEU A 59 -0.61 -13.70 17.05
CA LEU A 59 -0.84 -15.10 17.34
C LEU A 59 -2.30 -15.49 17.11
N ASN A 60 -3.23 -14.69 17.63
CA ASN A 60 -4.66 -14.97 17.48
C ASN A 60 -5.12 -14.92 16.01
N ILE A 61 -4.72 -13.88 15.26
CA ILE A 61 -5.15 -13.69 13.85
C ILE A 61 -4.61 -14.80 12.95
N TYR A 62 -3.33 -15.13 13.09
CA TYR A 62 -2.63 -15.95 12.10
C TYR A 62 -2.50 -17.43 12.48
N MET A 63 -2.60 -17.78 13.77
CA MET A 63 -2.44 -19.16 14.24
C MET A 63 -3.69 -19.76 14.86
N VAL A 64 -4.37 -19.01 15.71
CA VAL A 64 -5.51 -19.56 16.48
C VAL A 64 -6.79 -19.52 15.65
N ASN A 65 -7.09 -18.38 15.03
CA ASN A 65 -8.32 -18.13 14.30
C ASN A 65 -8.08 -17.55 12.89
N PRO A 66 -7.28 -18.22 12.02
CA PRO A 66 -7.07 -17.71 10.67
C PRO A 66 -8.38 -17.74 9.89
N THR A 67 -8.71 -16.62 9.26
CA THR A 67 -9.90 -16.49 8.40
C THR A 67 -9.62 -17.06 7.02
N ASP A 68 -10.69 -17.42 6.29
CA ASP A 68 -10.57 -17.86 4.89
C ASP A 68 -9.91 -16.79 4.00
N GLU A 69 -10.11 -15.52 4.29
CA GLU A 69 -9.45 -14.40 3.62
C GLU A 69 -7.92 -14.48 3.74
N LEU A 70 -7.40 -14.81 4.93
CA LEU A 70 -5.96 -14.98 5.15
C LEU A 70 -5.40 -16.18 4.38
N ILE A 71 -6.17 -17.27 4.31
CA ILE A 71 -5.73 -18.52 3.70
C ILE A 71 -5.79 -18.43 2.18
N ASN A 72 -6.84 -17.82 1.62
CA ASN A 72 -7.07 -17.76 0.17
C ASN A 72 -6.05 -16.88 -0.57
N ILE A 73 -5.53 -15.84 0.09
CA ILE A 73 -4.50 -14.95 -0.47
C ILE A 73 -3.25 -14.90 0.42
N GLN A 74 -2.86 -16.06 0.90
CA GLN A 74 -1.81 -16.26 1.91
C GLN A 74 -0.50 -15.55 1.58
N ASP A 75 -0.04 -15.61 0.33
CA ASP A 75 1.22 -15.00 -0.08
C ASP A 75 1.19 -13.47 0.10
N LYS A 76 0.07 -12.84 -0.27
CA LYS A 76 -0.13 -11.39 -0.07
C LYS A 76 -0.16 -11.06 1.43
N ARG A 77 -0.93 -11.81 2.23
CA ARG A 77 -1.04 -11.58 3.68
C ARG A 77 0.27 -11.86 4.41
N CYS A 78 1.10 -12.75 3.88
CA CYS A 78 2.46 -12.96 4.39
C CYS A 78 3.37 -11.76 4.10
N ARG A 79 3.28 -11.15 2.91
CA ARG A 79 4.03 -9.93 2.59
C ARG A 79 3.58 -8.76 3.45
N ASP A 80 2.27 -8.59 3.67
CA ASP A 80 1.71 -7.56 4.56
C ASP A 80 2.25 -7.72 5.99
N LEU A 81 2.20 -8.95 6.53
CA LEU A 81 2.71 -9.25 7.86
C LEU A 81 4.21 -8.92 7.99
N ASN A 82 5.02 -9.32 7.01
CA ASN A 82 6.46 -9.01 6.99
C ASN A 82 6.71 -7.49 6.91
N TYR A 83 5.91 -6.75 6.12
CA TYR A 83 5.98 -5.30 6.05
C TYR A 83 5.76 -4.67 7.42
N TYR A 84 4.66 -5.01 8.10
CA TYR A 84 4.33 -4.45 9.42
C TYR A 84 5.33 -4.84 10.50
N ILE A 85 5.83 -6.08 10.49
CA ILE A 85 6.88 -6.52 11.42
C ILE A 85 8.17 -5.72 11.22
N ASN A 86 8.63 -5.56 9.97
CA ASN A 86 9.84 -4.79 9.67
C ASN A 86 9.68 -3.31 10.06
N TYR A 87 8.48 -2.73 9.86
CA TYR A 87 8.13 -1.39 10.32
C TYR A 87 8.25 -1.27 11.85
N VAL A 88 7.63 -2.18 12.60
CA VAL A 88 7.68 -2.17 14.07
C VAL A 88 9.11 -2.31 14.57
N LEU A 89 9.88 -3.29 14.08
CA LEU A 89 11.27 -3.49 14.48
C LEU A 89 12.16 -2.28 14.24
N HIS A 90 11.93 -1.56 13.13
CA HIS A 90 12.67 -0.35 12.78
C HIS A 90 12.38 0.82 13.73
N TYR A 91 11.10 0.96 14.14
CA TYR A 91 10.68 2.12 14.92
C TYR A 91 10.70 1.91 16.43
N ILE A 92 10.74 0.67 16.94
CA ILE A 92 10.88 0.41 18.41
C ILE A 92 11.97 1.30 19.03
N PRO A 93 13.23 1.31 18.55
CA PRO A 93 14.28 2.12 19.21
C PRO A 93 14.04 3.63 19.08
N LYS A 94 13.26 4.06 18.10
CA LYS A 94 13.03 5.48 17.82
C LYS A 94 11.92 6.08 18.66
N ILE A 95 10.84 5.33 18.92
CA ILE A 95 9.64 5.84 19.62
C ILE A 95 9.45 5.27 21.02
N THR A 96 10.33 4.35 21.48
CA THR A 96 10.29 3.89 22.88
C THR A 96 10.60 5.04 23.83
N ASN A 97 9.84 5.13 24.91
CA ASN A 97 10.10 6.10 25.98
C ASN A 97 11.46 5.79 26.66
N HIS A 98 12.23 6.82 26.98
CA HIS A 98 13.56 6.71 27.61
C HIS A 98 13.58 5.96 28.97
N ARG A 99 12.41 5.74 29.57
CA ARG A 99 12.25 4.95 30.81
C ARG A 99 12.22 3.45 30.57
N GLU A 100 12.13 3.01 29.33
CA GLU A 100 12.07 1.61 28.92
C GLU A 100 13.33 1.23 28.13
N ASN A 101 13.73 -0.03 28.23
CA ASN A 101 14.87 -0.54 27.47
C ASN A 101 14.41 -1.01 26.08
N SER A 102 14.58 -0.17 25.08
CA SER A 102 14.15 -0.47 23.70
C SER A 102 14.87 -1.68 23.10
N ALA A 103 16.13 -1.93 23.47
CA ALA A 103 16.89 -3.08 22.97
C ALA A 103 16.32 -4.40 23.52
N GLU A 104 15.99 -4.44 24.80
CA GLU A 104 15.35 -5.60 25.43
C GLU A 104 13.95 -5.87 24.86
N ILE A 105 13.16 -4.81 24.61
CA ILE A 105 11.83 -4.93 24.01
C ILE A 105 11.95 -5.48 22.59
N LYS A 106 12.89 -4.97 21.79
CA LYS A 106 13.14 -5.45 20.43
C LYS A 106 13.55 -6.92 20.42
N GLU A 107 14.49 -7.32 21.30
CA GLU A 107 14.94 -8.70 21.42
C GLU A 107 13.77 -9.66 21.81
N LYS A 108 12.92 -9.27 22.74
CA LYS A 108 11.74 -10.06 23.11
C LYS A 108 10.79 -10.25 21.92
N PHE A 109 10.55 -9.20 21.15
CA PHE A 109 9.74 -9.27 19.95
C PHE A 109 10.39 -10.17 18.88
N GLU A 110 11.69 -10.06 18.63
CA GLU A 110 12.42 -10.91 17.70
C GLU A 110 12.34 -12.39 18.11
N ASN A 111 12.49 -12.69 19.40
CA ASN A 111 12.34 -14.06 19.92
C ASN A 111 10.92 -14.61 19.71
N PHE A 112 9.88 -13.82 19.93
CA PHE A 112 8.51 -14.20 19.60
C PHE A 112 8.36 -14.52 18.09
N LEU A 113 8.91 -13.67 17.22
CA LEU A 113 8.85 -13.87 15.77
C LEU A 113 9.55 -15.16 15.35
N ILE A 114 10.73 -15.47 15.89
CA ILE A 114 11.42 -16.73 15.64
C ILE A 114 10.50 -17.92 15.98
N GLY A 115 9.81 -17.86 17.10
CA GLY A 115 8.88 -18.92 17.54
C GLY A 115 7.72 -19.12 16.57
N ILE A 116 7.03 -18.05 16.18
CA ILE A 116 5.84 -18.13 15.30
C ILE A 116 6.20 -18.58 13.88
N PHE A 117 7.24 -18.00 13.26
CA PHE A 117 7.67 -18.38 11.92
C PHE A 117 8.25 -19.80 11.87
N SER A 118 8.96 -20.24 12.92
CA SER A 118 9.41 -21.62 13.04
C SER A 118 8.25 -22.60 13.11
N SER A 119 7.18 -22.28 13.83
CA SER A 119 6.00 -23.15 13.92
C SER A 119 5.31 -23.31 12.56
N TRP A 120 5.21 -22.25 11.75
CA TRP A 120 4.66 -22.32 10.38
C TRP A 120 5.52 -23.18 9.44
N LYS A 121 6.83 -23.14 9.58
CA LYS A 121 7.75 -23.95 8.77
C LYS A 121 7.55 -25.47 9.01
N HIS A 122 7.19 -25.85 10.23
CA HIS A 122 7.03 -27.26 10.61
C HIS A 122 5.58 -27.77 10.46
N ASP A 123 4.59 -26.88 10.28
CA ASP A 123 3.20 -27.29 10.10
C ASP A 123 2.97 -27.83 8.67
N ARG A 124 2.46 -29.05 8.57
CA ARG A 124 2.16 -29.73 7.30
C ARG A 124 0.69 -29.55 6.85
N SER A 125 -0.14 -28.89 7.64
CA SER A 125 -1.55 -28.68 7.30
C SER A 125 -1.71 -27.72 6.13
N SER A 126 -2.48 -28.10 5.12
CA SER A 126 -2.84 -27.20 3.99
C SER A 126 -3.94 -26.18 4.33
N LYS A 127 -4.63 -26.36 5.47
CA LYS A 127 -5.77 -25.51 5.88
C LYS A 127 -5.39 -24.40 6.86
N LYS A 128 -4.09 -24.23 7.13
CA LYS A 128 -3.60 -23.21 8.06
C LYS A 128 -2.81 -22.16 7.32
N PHE A 129 -2.86 -20.94 7.82
CA PHE A 129 -1.99 -19.87 7.35
C PHE A 129 -0.52 -20.22 7.59
N LYS A 130 0.31 -19.92 6.61
CA LYS A 130 1.77 -20.10 6.66
C LYS A 130 2.44 -18.87 6.09
N CYS A 131 3.55 -18.51 6.69
CA CYS A 131 4.35 -17.40 6.25
C CYS A 131 5.82 -17.65 6.50
N THR A 132 6.66 -17.20 5.58
CA THR A 132 8.12 -17.21 5.76
C THR A 132 8.57 -15.81 6.16
N ARG A 133 9.44 -15.73 7.17
CA ARG A 133 10.03 -14.47 7.60
C ARG A 133 10.96 -13.92 6.52
N VAL A 134 10.75 -12.65 6.16
CA VAL A 134 11.64 -11.88 5.29
C VAL A 134 12.21 -10.73 6.11
N GLU A 135 13.43 -10.91 6.58
CA GLU A 135 14.15 -9.89 7.33
C GLU A 135 14.73 -8.87 6.39
N LYS A 136 14.27 -7.64 6.50
CA LYS A 136 14.80 -6.49 5.76
C LYS A 136 14.75 -5.27 6.66
N ASP A 137 15.76 -4.43 6.55
CA ASP A 137 15.71 -3.09 7.13
C ASP A 137 14.58 -2.29 6.49
N TYR A 138 13.75 -1.67 7.32
CA TYR A 138 12.67 -0.85 6.82
C TYR A 138 13.21 0.43 6.19
N THR A 139 12.76 0.71 4.98
CA THR A 139 13.10 1.91 4.22
C THR A 139 11.84 2.48 3.57
N PRO A 140 11.80 3.77 3.20
CA PRO A 140 10.68 4.35 2.46
C PRO A 140 10.33 3.60 1.16
N LYS A 141 11.29 2.93 0.54
CA LYS A 141 11.04 2.06 -0.63
C LYS A 141 10.04 0.94 -0.31
N MET A 142 10.02 0.43 0.92
CA MET A 142 9.08 -0.64 1.32
C MET A 142 7.63 -0.18 1.32
N GLU A 143 7.37 1.10 1.58
CA GLU A 143 6.02 1.67 1.44
C GLU A 143 5.55 1.63 0.00
N LEU A 144 6.42 2.00 -0.94
CA LEU A 144 6.10 1.95 -2.38
C LEU A 144 5.88 0.52 -2.87
N ILE A 145 6.63 -0.45 -2.34
CA ILE A 145 6.44 -1.88 -2.65
C ILE A 145 5.07 -2.34 -2.14
N LYS A 146 4.71 -1.97 -0.90
CA LYS A 146 3.39 -2.28 -0.35
C LYS A 146 2.27 -1.63 -1.16
N GLU A 147 2.41 -0.36 -1.53
CA GLU A 147 1.45 0.36 -2.39
C GLU A 147 1.24 -0.34 -3.74
N LEU A 148 2.32 -0.88 -4.35
CA LEU A 148 2.22 -1.66 -5.57
C LEU A 148 1.48 -2.97 -5.36
N ASP A 149 1.80 -3.69 -4.27
CA ASP A 149 1.18 -4.97 -3.93
C ASP A 149 -0.31 -4.80 -3.61
N ASP A 150 -0.67 -3.76 -2.85
CA ASP A 150 -2.06 -3.40 -2.55
C ASP A 150 -2.85 -3.02 -3.81
N PHE A 151 -2.23 -2.26 -4.71
CA PHE A 151 -2.84 -1.96 -6.01
C PHE A 151 -3.14 -3.23 -6.79
N CYS A 152 -2.22 -4.18 -6.83
CA CYS A 152 -2.42 -5.42 -7.58
C CYS A 152 -3.53 -6.29 -6.97
N GLU A 153 -3.63 -6.39 -5.64
CA GLU A 153 -4.75 -7.04 -4.98
C GLU A 153 -6.08 -6.37 -5.33
N ASN A 154 -6.14 -5.04 -5.22
CA ASN A 154 -7.32 -4.25 -5.54
C ASN A 154 -7.74 -4.43 -7.01
N LYS A 155 -6.77 -4.41 -7.94
CA LYS A 155 -6.98 -4.65 -9.37
C LYS A 155 -7.63 -6.00 -9.62
N ASP A 156 -7.11 -7.07 -9.03
CA ASP A 156 -7.62 -8.42 -9.20
C ASP A 156 -9.02 -8.59 -8.58
N ALA A 157 -9.25 -8.01 -7.41
CA ALA A 157 -10.56 -8.00 -6.76
C ALA A 157 -11.61 -7.26 -7.59
N PHE A 158 -11.24 -6.13 -8.22
CA PHE A 158 -12.12 -5.41 -9.13
C PHE A 158 -12.46 -6.22 -10.38
N LYS A 159 -11.47 -6.82 -11.04
CA LYS A 159 -11.69 -7.68 -12.19
C LYS A 159 -12.64 -8.83 -11.87
N ALA A 160 -12.53 -9.41 -10.67
CA ALA A 160 -13.46 -10.44 -10.22
C ALA A 160 -14.90 -9.93 -10.09
N LYS A 161 -15.10 -8.68 -9.67
CA LYS A 161 -16.42 -8.02 -9.58
C LYS A 161 -16.99 -7.61 -10.95
N LEU A 162 -16.14 -7.47 -11.98
CA LEU A 162 -16.52 -7.11 -13.35
C LEU A 162 -16.87 -8.34 -14.23
N LYS A 163 -16.96 -9.57 -13.67
CA LYS A 163 -17.42 -10.76 -14.41
C LYS A 163 -18.77 -10.51 -15.09
N THR A 164 -19.66 -9.74 -14.47
CA THR A 164 -20.82 -9.14 -15.11
C THR A 164 -20.52 -7.68 -15.38
N TYR A 165 -20.47 -7.30 -16.66
CA TYR A 165 -20.11 -5.94 -17.04
C TYR A 165 -21.08 -4.92 -16.45
N ASP A 166 -20.50 -3.87 -15.86
CA ASP A 166 -21.20 -2.72 -15.32
C ASP A 166 -20.36 -1.47 -15.65
N LYS A 167 -20.94 -0.52 -16.36
CA LYS A 167 -20.26 0.65 -16.87
C LYS A 167 -19.71 1.54 -15.75
N ILE A 168 -20.43 1.69 -14.63
CA ILE A 168 -19.99 2.47 -13.47
C ILE A 168 -18.82 1.77 -12.79
N LYS A 169 -18.90 0.48 -12.57
CA LYS A 169 -17.78 -0.30 -12.00
C LYS A 169 -16.56 -0.24 -12.91
N CYS A 170 -16.76 -0.37 -14.23
CA CYS A 170 -15.66 -0.23 -15.18
C CYS A 170 -15.01 1.15 -15.09
N CYS A 171 -15.80 2.22 -15.04
CA CYS A 171 -15.29 3.58 -14.90
C CYS A 171 -14.50 3.78 -13.60
N LYS A 172 -15.01 3.28 -12.47
CA LYS A 172 -14.30 3.29 -11.19
C LYS A 172 -12.95 2.56 -11.29
N TYR A 173 -12.95 1.38 -11.91
CA TYR A 173 -11.72 0.61 -12.15
C TYR A 173 -10.73 1.36 -13.03
N ALA A 174 -11.18 1.92 -14.16
CA ALA A 174 -10.34 2.68 -15.08
C ALA A 174 -9.67 3.88 -14.38
N ASN A 175 -10.42 4.64 -13.59
CA ASN A 175 -9.89 5.75 -12.82
C ASN A 175 -8.85 5.29 -11.79
N HIS A 176 -9.11 4.19 -11.08
CA HIS A 176 -8.15 3.64 -10.13
C HIS A 176 -6.83 3.25 -10.80
N VAL A 177 -6.91 2.51 -11.92
CA VAL A 177 -5.72 2.11 -12.67
C VAL A 177 -4.95 3.32 -13.18
N ASN A 178 -5.63 4.31 -13.76
CA ASN A 178 -5.00 5.52 -14.30
C ASN A 178 -4.31 6.36 -13.21
N ASN A 179 -4.94 6.51 -12.05
CA ASN A 179 -4.36 7.24 -10.93
C ASN A 179 -3.10 6.54 -10.42
N ARG A 180 -3.13 5.23 -10.27
CA ARG A 180 -1.96 4.45 -9.83
C ARG A 180 -0.88 4.38 -10.90
N LYS A 181 -1.26 4.30 -12.17
CA LYS A 181 -0.33 4.40 -13.31
C LYS A 181 0.45 5.72 -13.27
N SER A 182 -0.25 6.84 -13.12
CA SER A 182 0.36 8.17 -13.03
C SER A 182 1.28 8.28 -11.80
N PHE A 183 0.85 7.79 -10.64
CA PHE A 183 1.66 7.79 -9.42
C PHE A 183 2.98 7.04 -9.63
N PHE A 184 2.94 5.78 -10.06
CA PHE A 184 4.14 4.97 -10.24
C PHE A 184 5.00 5.43 -11.43
N HIS A 185 4.40 6.03 -12.46
CA HIS A 185 5.16 6.65 -13.53
C HIS A 185 6.02 7.82 -13.02
N ASN A 186 5.47 8.67 -12.16
CA ASN A 186 6.22 9.76 -11.54
C ASN A 186 7.36 9.22 -10.67
N ILE A 187 7.12 8.14 -9.91
CA ILE A 187 8.17 7.47 -9.13
C ILE A 187 9.29 6.96 -10.03
N ILE A 188 8.97 6.24 -11.11
CA ILE A 188 9.99 5.71 -12.04
C ILE A 188 10.72 6.85 -12.76
N SER A 189 10.03 7.93 -13.09
CA SER A 189 10.65 9.10 -13.72
C SER A 189 11.65 9.78 -12.79
N SER A 190 11.36 9.82 -11.48
CA SER A 190 12.25 10.37 -10.46
C SER A 190 13.39 9.43 -10.08
N VAL A 191 13.13 8.11 -10.06
CA VAL A 191 14.09 7.06 -9.68
C VAL A 191 14.04 5.93 -10.73
N PRO A 192 14.69 6.09 -11.90
CA PRO A 192 14.59 5.13 -13.01
C PRO A 192 15.05 3.71 -12.66
N SER A 193 15.94 3.55 -11.68
CA SER A 193 16.41 2.24 -11.22
C SER A 193 15.27 1.36 -10.67
N TYR A 194 14.20 1.93 -10.14
CA TYR A 194 13.07 1.18 -9.60
C TYR A 194 12.32 0.36 -10.66
N LYS A 195 12.37 0.76 -11.94
CA LYS A 195 11.74 -0.01 -13.02
C LYS A 195 12.27 -1.43 -13.11
N ASN A 196 13.56 -1.64 -12.84
CA ASN A 196 14.23 -2.93 -12.95
C ASN A 196 14.60 -3.54 -11.59
N ASP A 197 14.21 -2.90 -10.49
CA ASP A 197 14.48 -3.38 -9.16
C ASP A 197 13.60 -4.59 -8.83
N LEU A 198 14.24 -5.69 -8.43
CA LEU A 198 13.56 -6.96 -8.12
C LEU A 198 12.60 -6.87 -6.92
N ASP A 199 12.80 -5.90 -6.04
CA ASP A 199 11.89 -5.68 -4.91
C ASP A 199 10.49 -5.25 -5.39
N PHE A 200 10.38 -4.61 -6.57
CA PHE A 200 9.11 -4.27 -7.21
C PHE A 200 8.57 -5.38 -8.13
N HIS A 201 9.05 -6.61 -7.98
CA HIS A 201 8.51 -7.78 -8.67
C HIS A 201 7.69 -8.63 -7.70
N ILE A 202 6.40 -8.38 -7.61
CA ILE A 202 5.46 -9.17 -6.80
C ILE A 202 5.13 -10.49 -7.50
N ASN A 203 4.76 -10.41 -8.78
CA ASN A 203 4.54 -11.54 -9.68
C ASN A 203 4.58 -11.05 -11.15
N GLU A 204 4.38 -11.97 -12.11
CA GLU A 204 4.46 -11.68 -13.54
C GLU A 204 3.47 -10.61 -14.07
N LYS A 205 2.35 -10.37 -13.35
CA LYS A 205 1.33 -9.38 -13.69
C LYS A 205 1.36 -8.15 -12.77
N CYS A 206 2.27 -8.13 -11.82
CA CYS A 206 2.42 -7.11 -10.81
C CYS A 206 3.90 -6.79 -10.61
N THR A 207 4.44 -5.94 -11.48
CA THR A 207 5.85 -5.55 -11.48
C THR A 207 6.07 -4.24 -12.23
N LEU A 208 6.97 -3.39 -11.74
CA LEU A 208 7.33 -2.15 -12.45
C LEU A 208 8.07 -2.43 -13.77
N LYS A 209 8.73 -3.60 -13.90
CA LYS A 209 9.42 -3.99 -15.12
C LYS A 209 8.47 -4.15 -16.32
N LYS A 210 7.27 -4.68 -16.09
CA LYS A 210 6.20 -4.81 -17.09
C LYS A 210 5.12 -3.77 -16.81
N PHE A 211 5.49 -2.50 -16.88
CA PHE A 211 4.67 -1.38 -16.41
C PHE A 211 3.29 -1.36 -17.05
N GLY A 212 3.20 -1.52 -18.38
CA GLY A 212 1.93 -1.55 -19.11
C GLY A 212 1.02 -2.74 -18.75
N ALA A 213 1.60 -3.90 -18.40
CA ALA A 213 0.84 -5.07 -17.95
C ALA A 213 0.31 -4.86 -16.52
N THR A 214 1.11 -4.22 -15.68
CA THR A 214 0.69 -3.87 -14.30
C THR A 214 -0.38 -2.79 -14.30
N PHE A 215 -0.21 -1.76 -15.14
CA PHE A 215 -1.09 -0.60 -15.26
C PHE A 215 -1.61 -0.45 -16.70
N PRO A 216 -2.53 -1.32 -17.17
CA PRO A 216 -3.06 -1.24 -18.53
C PRO A 216 -3.87 0.04 -18.76
N ASN A 217 -3.97 0.48 -20.00
CA ASN A 217 -4.94 1.48 -20.37
C ASN A 217 -6.32 0.84 -20.44
N VAL A 218 -7.25 1.33 -19.64
CA VAL A 218 -8.61 0.77 -19.52
C VAL A 218 -9.60 1.68 -20.21
N THR A 219 -10.38 1.10 -21.14
CA THR A 219 -11.47 1.79 -21.84
C THR A 219 -12.79 1.08 -21.55
N CYS A 220 -13.79 1.85 -21.13
CA CYS A 220 -15.14 1.35 -20.81
C CYS A 220 -16.11 1.73 -21.94
N ASN A 221 -16.51 0.75 -22.74
CA ASN A 221 -17.52 0.91 -23.78
C ASN A 221 -18.94 0.72 -23.21
N GLU A 222 -19.97 0.71 -24.08
CA GLU A 222 -21.37 0.48 -23.63
C GLU A 222 -21.57 -0.95 -23.09
N HIS A 223 -20.83 -1.94 -23.62
CA HIS A 223 -21.09 -3.36 -23.34
C HIS A 223 -19.89 -4.14 -22.83
N ASN A 224 -18.69 -3.55 -22.88
CA ASN A 224 -17.47 -4.25 -22.48
C ASN A 224 -16.38 -3.29 -21.97
N MET A 225 -15.42 -3.90 -21.31
CA MET A 225 -14.16 -3.28 -20.93
C MET A 225 -13.04 -3.79 -21.83
N ILE A 226 -12.15 -2.89 -22.26
CA ILE A 226 -10.95 -3.20 -23.03
C ILE A 226 -9.74 -2.75 -22.20
N GLU A 227 -8.77 -3.65 -22.04
CA GLU A 227 -7.46 -3.35 -21.46
C GLU A 227 -6.38 -3.45 -22.55
N ILE A 228 -5.56 -2.42 -22.66
CA ILE A 228 -4.42 -2.38 -23.58
C ILE A 228 -3.16 -2.16 -22.77
N GLU A 229 -2.22 -3.09 -22.85
CA GLU A 229 -0.92 -2.96 -22.25
C GLU A 229 -0.10 -1.90 -22.99
N SER A 230 0.27 -0.83 -22.30
CA SER A 230 1.06 0.26 -22.86
C SER A 230 1.86 0.94 -21.77
N ASP A 231 3.16 1.10 -21.96
CA ASP A 231 4.03 1.85 -21.05
C ASP A 231 3.80 3.36 -21.17
N ALA A 232 3.16 3.84 -22.23
CA ALA A 232 2.86 5.25 -22.42
C ALA A 232 1.77 5.71 -21.44
N LEU A 233 1.95 6.91 -20.89
CA LEU A 233 0.91 7.62 -20.14
C LEU A 233 -0.11 8.21 -21.15
N ASN A 234 -1.04 7.41 -21.59
CA ASN A 234 -2.20 7.94 -22.29
C ASN A 234 -3.24 8.32 -21.23
N ILE A 235 -3.20 9.55 -20.77
CA ILE A 235 -4.28 10.12 -19.95
C ILE A 235 -5.45 10.37 -20.91
N THR A 236 -6.15 9.31 -21.27
CA THR A 236 -7.45 9.45 -21.92
C THR A 236 -8.42 9.93 -20.85
N ASN A 237 -8.82 11.19 -20.95
CA ASN A 237 -10.00 11.67 -20.26
C ASN A 237 -11.14 10.68 -20.57
N PRO A 238 -11.97 10.24 -19.63
CA PRO A 238 -13.05 9.27 -19.87
C PRO A 238 -14.04 9.73 -20.97
N ARG A 239 -13.89 10.92 -21.50
CA ARG A 239 -14.64 11.51 -22.62
C ARG A 239 -14.04 11.24 -24.02
N GLY A 240 -13.04 10.37 -24.16
CA GLY A 240 -12.55 9.95 -25.47
C GLY A 240 -11.78 11.01 -26.29
N LYS A 241 -11.27 12.08 -25.68
CA LYS A 241 -10.32 12.99 -26.31
C LYS A 241 -8.91 12.69 -25.84
N LEU A 242 -8.05 12.24 -26.76
CA LEU A 242 -6.60 12.18 -26.54
C LEU A 242 -6.09 13.61 -26.30
N THR A 243 -5.50 13.84 -25.13
CA THR A 243 -4.66 15.02 -24.91
C THR A 243 -3.23 14.51 -24.76
N GLU A 244 -2.41 14.72 -25.78
CA GLU A 244 -0.97 14.55 -25.70
C GLU A 244 -0.40 15.63 -24.79
N LEU A 245 0.18 15.22 -23.65
CA LEU A 245 0.98 16.11 -22.84
C LEU A 245 2.40 16.17 -23.44
N GLN A 246 2.75 17.33 -23.99
CA GLN A 246 4.11 17.67 -24.37
C GLN A 246 5.02 17.58 -23.13
N GLU A 247 6.12 16.87 -23.31
CA GLU A 247 7.25 16.86 -22.37
C GLU A 247 7.84 18.26 -22.24
N ASN A 248 7.55 18.95 -21.14
CA ASN A 248 8.31 20.12 -20.74
C ASN A 248 9.48 19.70 -19.86
N HIS A 249 10.66 19.73 -20.45
CA HIS A 249 11.96 19.66 -19.76
C HIS A 249 12.00 20.67 -18.60
N LEU A 250 12.00 20.19 -17.36
CA LEU A 250 12.47 20.95 -16.20
C LEU A 250 13.87 20.43 -15.83
N SER A 251 14.82 21.30 -16.09
CA SER A 251 16.26 21.14 -15.79
C SER A 251 16.49 21.24 -14.28
N GLY A 252 17.13 20.24 -13.73
CA GLY A 252 18.17 20.34 -12.70
C GLY A 252 17.75 20.66 -11.27
N THR A 253 17.49 19.62 -10.48
CA THR A 253 17.95 19.53 -9.09
C THR A 253 18.13 18.05 -8.74
N ASN A 254 19.22 17.76 -8.03
CA ASN A 254 19.67 16.41 -7.71
C ASN A 254 18.66 15.70 -6.80
N PRO A 255 18.13 14.51 -7.15
CA PRO A 255 17.01 13.89 -6.42
C PRO A 255 17.38 13.31 -5.04
N GLU A 256 18.65 13.11 -4.76
CA GLU A 256 19.10 12.45 -3.53
C GLU A 256 18.92 13.27 -2.25
N ASP A 257 18.95 14.60 -2.34
CA ASP A 257 18.83 15.47 -1.16
C ASP A 257 17.39 15.77 -0.72
N SER A 258 16.39 15.44 -1.56
CA SER A 258 14.99 15.73 -1.26
C SER A 258 14.29 14.66 -0.40
N PHE A 259 14.87 13.46 -0.31
CA PHE A 259 14.26 12.36 0.44
C PHE A 259 14.70 12.27 1.91
N ASN A 260 15.73 13.02 2.32
CA ASN A 260 16.30 12.91 3.67
C ASN A 260 15.62 13.77 4.75
N ASN A 261 14.65 14.60 4.39
CA ASN A 261 13.98 15.47 5.35
C ASN A 261 12.46 15.28 5.36
N SER A 262 12.01 14.20 5.88
CA SER A 262 10.70 13.93 6.50
C SER A 262 10.17 12.54 6.13
N PRO A 263 10.07 11.61 7.09
CA PRO A 263 9.34 10.34 6.89
C PRO A 263 7.81 10.53 6.93
N THR A 264 7.37 11.77 6.94
CA THR A 264 5.96 12.11 7.06
C THR A 264 5.43 12.59 5.72
N LYS A 265 4.43 11.91 5.21
CA LYS A 265 3.49 12.32 4.16
C LYS A 265 3.70 11.71 2.77
N ILE A 266 3.83 10.38 2.70
CA ILE A 266 3.27 9.67 1.56
C ILE A 266 2.12 8.75 2.03
N ALA A 267 1.38 9.17 3.02
CA ALA A 267 0.02 8.67 3.28
C ALA A 267 -0.93 9.44 2.35
N PHE A 268 -0.83 9.20 1.07
CA PHE A 268 -1.85 9.63 0.13
C PHE A 268 -2.98 8.59 0.12
N THR A 269 -3.86 8.67 1.09
CA THR A 269 -5.24 8.31 0.84
C THR A 269 -5.74 9.22 -0.27
N SER A 270 -6.08 8.63 -1.39
CA SER A 270 -6.35 9.26 -2.68
C SER A 270 -7.60 10.16 -2.73
N VAL A 271 -8.09 10.67 -1.61
CA VAL A 271 -9.27 11.55 -1.54
C VAL A 271 -9.02 12.84 -0.74
N SER A 272 -7.98 12.89 0.11
CA SER A 272 -7.80 14.05 1.02
C SER A 272 -7.00 15.22 0.46
N THR A 273 -6.35 15.08 -0.69
CA THR A 273 -5.39 16.09 -1.19
C THR A 273 -6.04 17.34 -1.82
N ILE A 274 -7.29 17.26 -2.23
CA ILE A 274 -7.98 18.45 -2.78
C ILE A 274 -8.54 19.33 -1.65
N LEU A 275 -8.91 18.76 -0.52
CA LEU A 275 -9.42 19.52 0.64
C LEU A 275 -8.31 20.09 1.54
N GLY A 276 -7.16 19.41 1.66
CA GLY A 276 -6.02 19.88 2.46
C GLY A 276 -5.36 21.15 1.92
N ALA A 277 -5.28 21.31 0.60
CA ALA A 277 -4.69 22.50 -0.04
C ALA A 277 -5.54 23.75 0.16
N CYS A 278 -6.87 23.61 0.32
CA CYS A 278 -7.75 24.75 0.54
C CYS A 278 -7.75 25.24 2.00
N ILE A 279 -7.47 24.36 2.96
CA ILE A 279 -7.49 24.73 4.39
C ILE A 279 -6.17 25.38 4.81
N SER A 280 -5.04 24.96 4.29
CA SER A 280 -3.74 25.58 4.58
C SER A 280 -3.58 26.96 3.96
N GLY A 281 -4.24 27.24 2.83
CA GLY A 281 -4.28 28.59 2.23
C GLY A 281 -5.07 29.61 3.06
N LEU A 282 -6.06 29.18 3.83
CA LEU A 282 -6.88 30.06 4.67
C LEU A 282 -6.23 30.39 6.03
N TYR A 283 -5.29 29.56 6.51
CA TYR A 283 -4.58 29.82 7.77
C TYR A 283 -3.43 30.83 7.61
N LEU A 284 -2.86 30.96 6.41
CA LEU A 284 -1.77 31.92 6.14
C LEU A 284 -2.28 33.34 5.79
N TYR A 285 -3.59 33.53 5.66
CA TYR A 285 -4.17 34.85 5.34
C TYR A 285 -4.74 35.58 6.57
N LYS A 286 -4.49 35.04 7.78
CA LYS A 286 -5.00 35.63 9.05
C LYS A 286 -3.90 35.82 10.10
N VAL A 287 -2.69 36.18 9.69
CA VAL A 287 -1.66 36.74 10.57
C VAL A 287 -1.12 38.03 10.00
#